data_f97462e00a2b0e5ac475b67f9dc9e233
#
_entry.id   f97462e00a2b0e5ac475b67f9dc9e233
#
_cell.length_a   1.000
_cell.length_b   1.000
_cell.length_c   1.000
_cell.angle_alpha   90.00
_cell.angle_beta   90.00
_cell.angle_gamma   90.00
#
_symmetry.space_group_name_H-M   'P 1'
#
loop_
_entity.id
_entity.type
_entity.pdbx_description
1 polymer ?
#
loop_
_entity_poly.entity_id
_entity_poly.type
_entity_poly.pdbx_seq_one_letter_code
_entity_poly.pdbx_strand_id
1 'polypeptide(L)'
;MQAISYVHGAHETPLIGETIGAYLDGVAARYGQHDALIVAHQNVRWTYAEFQRRVHRLAAGLLKLGLQPGDRIGIWSQNCAEWVLTQFATAKAGLIMVNINPAYRRSELEYVLDKVQCSALILSPSFKSSDYLAIVQDVVPEIARSRAGALQSPRLPQLRHVIRLGAAATPGMHNFDAVMEGITDADLAHLADVSATLQFDDAVNIQFTSGTTGAPKGATLTHHNILNNGFFIGEAMRLTERDRLCIPVPLYHCFGMVLGNLACVTHGAAMVFPGEGFDPKAVLETVQAERCTGLHGVPTMFIAILVHPDF
;
A
#
# COMPACT_ATOMS: atom_id res chain seq x y z
N MET A 1 -27.88 28.35 32.47
CA MET A 1 -26.53 28.24 31.86
C MET A 1 -26.69 27.50 30.56
N GLN A 2 -26.35 28.12 29.44
CA GLN A 2 -26.25 27.39 28.17
C GLN A 2 -25.13 26.39 28.26
N ALA A 3 -25.39 25.10 27.98
CA ALA A 3 -24.36 24.10 27.92
C ALA A 3 -23.40 24.45 26.77
N ILE A 4 -22.10 24.51 27.05
CA ILE A 4 -21.08 24.73 26.02
C ILE A 4 -21.09 23.50 25.12
N SER A 5 -21.31 23.72 23.82
CA SER A 5 -21.24 22.65 22.81
C SER A 5 -19.80 22.32 22.46
N TYR A 6 -19.02 21.86 23.45
CA TYR A 6 -17.64 21.47 23.34
C TYR A 6 -17.47 20.05 23.89
N VAL A 7 -16.91 19.16 23.06
CA VAL A 7 -16.58 17.80 23.43
C VAL A 7 -15.11 17.56 23.12
N HIS A 8 -14.37 17.06 24.10
CA HIS A 8 -12.97 16.67 23.96
C HIS A 8 -12.85 15.16 24.16
N GLY A 9 -12.16 14.48 23.24
CA GLY A 9 -11.88 13.05 23.37
C GLY A 9 -10.88 12.74 24.48
N ALA A 10 -10.83 11.50 24.93
CA ALA A 10 -9.77 11.02 25.83
C ALA A 10 -8.40 11.23 25.18
N HIS A 11 -7.38 11.63 25.96
CA HIS A 11 -6.03 11.93 25.49
C HIS A 11 -4.96 11.34 26.42
N GLU A 12 -5.31 10.28 27.12
CA GLU A 12 -4.40 9.59 28.05
C GLU A 12 -3.28 8.82 27.33
N THR A 13 -3.59 8.35 26.10
CA THR A 13 -2.59 7.68 25.26
C THR A 13 -1.93 8.71 24.33
N PRO A 14 -0.61 8.91 24.43
CA PRO A 14 0.10 9.83 23.55
C PRO A 14 0.00 9.42 22.08
N LEU A 15 -0.03 10.42 21.19
CA LEU A 15 0.10 10.18 19.75
C LEU A 15 1.52 9.72 19.41
N ILE A 16 1.63 8.81 18.42
CA ILE A 16 2.89 8.31 17.89
C ILE A 16 3.55 9.42 17.07
N GLY A 17 4.74 9.85 17.46
CA GLY A 17 5.56 10.85 16.78
C GLY A 17 6.67 10.21 15.94
N GLU A 18 6.36 9.12 15.21
CA GLU A 18 7.32 8.39 14.39
C GLU A 18 6.84 8.29 12.93
N THR A 19 7.77 8.05 12.00
CA THR A 19 7.43 7.68 10.63
C THR A 19 6.98 6.22 10.57
N ILE A 20 6.16 5.86 9.59
CA ILE A 20 5.70 4.47 9.38
C ILE A 20 6.88 3.52 9.19
N GLY A 21 7.94 3.98 8.49
CA GLY A 21 9.14 3.17 8.26
C GLY A 21 9.92 2.89 9.54
N ALA A 22 10.10 3.89 10.41
CA ALA A 22 10.77 3.72 11.71
C ALA A 22 9.94 2.83 12.65
N TYR A 23 8.62 3.03 12.67
CA TYR A 23 7.73 2.21 13.47
C TYR A 23 7.76 0.73 13.07
N LEU A 24 7.75 0.43 11.75
CA LEU A 24 7.91 -0.94 11.26
C LEU A 24 9.23 -1.56 11.73
N ASP A 25 10.33 -0.81 11.74
CA ASP A 25 11.62 -1.30 12.22
C ASP A 25 11.55 -1.70 13.71
N GLY A 26 10.91 -0.89 14.54
CA GLY A 26 10.68 -1.20 15.94
C GLY A 26 9.81 -2.45 16.15
N VAL A 27 8.76 -2.60 15.34
CA VAL A 27 7.89 -3.80 15.38
C VAL A 27 8.64 -5.05 14.92
N ALA A 28 9.41 -4.97 13.84
CA ALA A 28 10.20 -6.10 13.34
C ALA A 28 11.31 -6.51 14.34
N ALA A 29 11.91 -5.56 15.06
CA ALA A 29 12.86 -5.86 16.12
C ALA A 29 12.20 -6.60 17.30
N ARG A 30 10.94 -6.27 17.63
CA ARG A 30 10.19 -6.88 18.74
C ARG A 30 9.54 -8.21 18.37
N TYR A 31 8.97 -8.30 17.17
CA TYR A 31 8.12 -9.42 16.74
C TYR A 31 8.64 -10.11 15.47
N GLY A 32 9.95 -10.05 15.21
CA GLY A 32 10.56 -10.48 13.95
C GLY A 32 10.22 -11.89 13.47
N GLN A 33 9.92 -12.83 14.38
CA GLN A 33 9.58 -14.21 14.06
C GLN A 33 8.07 -14.44 13.90
N HIS A 34 7.22 -13.47 14.23
CA HIS A 34 5.78 -13.56 14.03
C HIS A 34 5.42 -13.37 12.57
N ASP A 35 4.33 -14.00 12.12
CA ASP A 35 3.77 -13.74 10.80
C ASP A 35 3.37 -12.26 10.69
N ALA A 36 3.82 -11.58 9.65
CA ALA A 36 3.43 -10.21 9.34
C ALA A 36 2.43 -10.15 8.18
N LEU A 37 2.68 -10.92 7.12
CA LEU A 37 1.89 -10.91 5.91
C LEU A 37 1.62 -12.31 5.39
N ILE A 38 0.35 -12.60 5.17
CA ILE A 38 -0.12 -13.84 4.55
C ILE A 38 -1.04 -13.45 3.39
N VAL A 39 -0.69 -13.87 2.17
CA VAL A 39 -1.51 -13.64 0.98
C VAL A 39 -1.84 -14.99 0.37
N ALA A 40 -3.04 -15.49 0.68
CA ALA A 40 -3.42 -16.87 0.39
C ALA A 40 -3.36 -17.20 -1.10
N HIS A 41 -3.93 -16.35 -1.97
CA HIS A 41 -3.98 -16.58 -3.41
C HIS A 41 -2.61 -16.50 -4.12
N GLN A 42 -1.59 -15.89 -3.46
CA GLN A 42 -0.22 -15.83 -3.96
C GLN A 42 0.70 -16.86 -3.29
N ASN A 43 0.20 -17.62 -2.30
CA ASN A 43 1.02 -18.54 -1.50
C ASN A 43 2.18 -17.84 -0.78
N VAL A 44 1.96 -16.58 -0.36
CA VAL A 44 2.95 -15.76 0.34
C VAL A 44 2.72 -15.83 1.84
N ARG A 45 3.81 -16.05 2.59
CA ARG A 45 3.86 -15.94 4.05
C ARG A 45 5.21 -15.36 4.44
N TRP A 46 5.19 -14.18 5.02
CA TRP A 46 6.40 -13.53 5.52
C TRP A 46 6.27 -13.21 7.00
N THR A 47 7.34 -13.47 7.74
CA THR A 47 7.48 -12.95 9.11
C THR A 47 7.78 -11.44 9.08
N TYR A 48 7.67 -10.77 10.22
CA TYR A 48 8.03 -9.35 10.32
C TYR A 48 9.48 -9.07 9.92
N ALA A 49 10.42 -9.95 10.29
CA ALA A 49 11.82 -9.82 9.86
C ALA A 49 11.99 -9.98 8.33
N GLU A 50 11.27 -10.91 7.72
CA GLU A 50 11.27 -11.08 6.26
C GLU A 50 10.61 -9.89 5.57
N PHE A 51 9.46 -9.44 6.07
CA PHE A 51 8.72 -8.31 5.53
C PHE A 51 9.58 -7.03 5.58
N GLN A 52 10.21 -6.72 6.71
CA GLN A 52 11.12 -5.59 6.86
C GLN A 52 12.28 -5.65 5.85
N ARG A 53 12.95 -6.81 5.72
CA ARG A 53 14.03 -6.96 4.75
C ARG A 53 13.59 -6.66 3.33
N ARG A 54 12.40 -7.13 2.93
CA ARG A 54 11.83 -6.87 1.60
C ARG A 54 11.47 -5.41 1.42
N VAL A 55 10.88 -4.78 2.45
CA VAL A 55 10.59 -3.33 2.48
C VAL A 55 11.87 -2.52 2.25
N HIS A 56 12.95 -2.84 2.98
CA HIS A 56 14.24 -2.15 2.81
C HIS A 56 14.83 -2.33 1.42
N ARG A 57 14.76 -3.54 0.86
CA ARG A 57 15.27 -3.80 -0.49
C ARG A 57 14.48 -3.05 -1.56
N LEU A 58 13.15 -3.04 -1.47
CA LEU A 58 12.31 -2.28 -2.40
C LEU A 58 12.54 -0.76 -2.25
N ALA A 59 12.58 -0.26 -1.02
CA ALA A 59 12.84 1.15 -0.75
C ALA A 59 14.20 1.61 -1.32
N ALA A 60 15.26 0.85 -1.04
CA ALA A 60 16.58 1.13 -1.60
C ALA A 60 16.60 1.03 -3.14
N GLY A 61 15.88 0.05 -3.71
CA GLY A 61 15.75 -0.11 -5.16
C GLY A 61 15.03 1.08 -5.81
N LEU A 62 13.98 1.60 -5.20
CA LEU A 62 13.27 2.79 -5.69
C LEU A 62 14.18 4.04 -5.66
N LEU A 63 14.96 4.25 -4.59
CA LEU A 63 15.95 5.32 -4.54
C LEU A 63 17.06 5.13 -5.59
N LYS A 64 17.53 3.89 -5.80
CA LYS A 64 18.53 3.54 -6.82
C LYS A 64 18.04 3.81 -8.24
N LEU A 65 16.74 3.76 -8.52
CA LEU A 65 16.14 4.20 -9.78
C LEU A 65 16.21 5.73 -9.95
N GLY A 66 16.64 6.49 -8.94
CA GLY A 66 16.75 7.96 -8.97
C GLY A 66 15.51 8.67 -8.46
N LEU A 67 14.57 7.96 -7.84
CA LEU A 67 13.45 8.60 -7.12
C LEU A 67 13.97 9.29 -5.85
N GLN A 68 13.37 10.41 -5.49
CA GLN A 68 13.79 11.23 -4.35
C GLN A 68 12.64 11.41 -3.35
N PRO A 69 12.93 11.64 -2.05
CA PRO A 69 11.89 11.99 -1.09
C PRO A 69 10.94 13.07 -1.60
N GLY A 70 9.64 12.85 -1.43
CA GLY A 70 8.59 13.71 -1.98
C GLY A 70 8.12 13.35 -3.39
N ASP A 71 8.81 12.46 -4.12
CA ASP A 71 8.32 11.93 -5.40
C ASP A 71 7.05 11.11 -5.20
N ARG A 72 6.09 11.22 -6.13
CA ARG A 72 4.82 10.49 -6.09
C ARG A 72 4.92 9.21 -6.91
N ILE A 73 4.53 8.10 -6.27
CA ILE A 73 4.47 6.78 -6.91
C ILE A 73 3.03 6.30 -6.92
N GLY A 74 2.45 6.17 -8.10
CA GLY A 74 1.15 5.53 -8.27
C GLY A 74 1.24 4.01 -8.06
N ILE A 75 0.25 3.44 -7.34
CA ILE A 75 0.04 1.99 -7.33
C ILE A 75 -1.36 1.67 -7.86
N TRP A 76 -1.41 0.92 -8.96
CA TRP A 76 -2.62 0.55 -9.67
C TRP A 76 -2.73 -0.97 -9.78
N SER A 77 -3.26 -1.56 -8.72
CA SER A 77 -3.32 -3.00 -8.53
C SER A 77 -4.46 -3.40 -7.60
N GLN A 78 -4.89 -4.64 -7.72
CA GLN A 78 -5.70 -5.36 -6.74
C GLN A 78 -4.91 -5.65 -5.45
N ASN A 79 -5.57 -6.32 -4.47
CA ASN A 79 -4.90 -6.79 -3.27
C ASN A 79 -3.84 -7.85 -3.62
N CYS A 80 -2.60 -7.58 -3.25
CA CYS A 80 -1.46 -8.49 -3.44
C CYS A 80 -0.33 -8.14 -2.47
N ALA A 81 0.65 -9.02 -2.32
CA ALA A 81 1.79 -8.82 -1.45
C ALA A 81 2.62 -7.60 -1.86
N GLU A 82 2.79 -7.38 -3.15
CA GLU A 82 3.55 -6.27 -3.73
C GLU A 82 2.90 -4.92 -3.42
N TRP A 83 1.57 -4.88 -3.31
CA TRP A 83 0.85 -3.68 -2.87
C TRP A 83 1.23 -3.31 -1.43
N VAL A 84 1.16 -4.28 -0.51
CA VAL A 84 1.51 -4.09 0.90
C VAL A 84 2.98 -3.70 1.02
N LEU A 85 3.85 -4.39 0.28
CA LEU A 85 5.28 -4.10 0.26
C LEU A 85 5.56 -2.65 -0.21
N THR A 86 4.86 -2.20 -1.26
CA THR A 86 4.98 -0.84 -1.79
C THR A 86 4.59 0.22 -0.75
N GLN A 87 3.51 0.01 0.00
CA GLN A 87 3.06 0.95 1.04
C GLN A 87 4.18 1.25 2.05
N PHE A 88 4.85 0.22 2.55
CA PHE A 88 5.88 0.40 3.58
C PHE A 88 7.23 0.82 2.98
N ALA A 89 7.54 0.38 1.75
CA ALA A 89 8.77 0.76 1.08
C ALA A 89 8.78 2.25 0.67
N THR A 90 7.67 2.76 0.16
CA THR A 90 7.53 4.19 -0.16
C THR A 90 7.62 5.04 1.11
N ALA A 91 6.94 4.63 2.19
CA ALA A 91 7.02 5.30 3.47
C ALA A 91 8.46 5.32 4.05
N LYS A 92 9.22 4.24 3.88
CA LYS A 92 10.61 4.12 4.33
C LYS A 92 11.57 5.00 3.53
N ALA A 93 11.31 5.18 2.23
CA ALA A 93 12.11 5.98 1.31
C ALA A 93 11.71 7.47 1.23
N GLY A 94 10.70 7.90 1.99
CA GLY A 94 10.16 9.27 1.92
C GLY A 94 9.37 9.58 0.65
N LEU A 95 8.93 8.54 -0.07
CA LEU A 95 8.14 8.68 -1.28
C LEU A 95 6.64 8.74 -0.93
N ILE A 96 5.86 9.46 -1.73
CA ILE A 96 4.42 9.62 -1.51
C ILE A 96 3.67 8.60 -2.37
N MET A 97 3.07 7.60 -1.73
CA MET A 97 2.27 6.61 -2.44
C MET A 97 0.91 7.18 -2.86
N VAL A 98 0.54 7.00 -4.11
CA VAL A 98 -0.74 7.43 -4.69
C VAL A 98 -1.61 6.21 -4.94
N ASN A 99 -2.69 6.09 -4.20
CA ASN A 99 -3.61 4.97 -4.33
C ASN A 99 -4.52 5.17 -5.55
N ILE A 100 -4.38 4.31 -6.57
CA ILE A 100 -5.18 4.37 -7.79
C ILE A 100 -6.24 3.28 -7.75
N ASN A 101 -7.51 3.69 -7.94
CA ASN A 101 -8.63 2.76 -7.94
C ASN A 101 -8.49 1.75 -9.10
N PRO A 102 -8.52 0.43 -8.84
CA PRO A 102 -8.46 -0.60 -9.88
C PRO A 102 -9.56 -0.51 -10.95
N ALA A 103 -10.67 0.15 -10.67
CA ALA A 103 -11.75 0.36 -11.64
C ALA A 103 -11.48 1.52 -12.61
N TYR A 104 -10.47 2.33 -12.40
CA TYR A 104 -10.16 3.46 -13.28
C TYR A 104 -9.84 2.98 -14.70
N ARG A 105 -10.23 3.80 -15.66
CA ARG A 105 -9.95 3.62 -17.08
C ARG A 105 -8.95 4.70 -17.53
N ARG A 106 -8.73 4.78 -18.82
CA ARG A 106 -7.73 5.65 -19.43
C ARG A 106 -7.82 7.10 -18.94
N SER A 107 -8.98 7.72 -18.99
CA SER A 107 -9.18 9.14 -18.64
C SER A 107 -8.93 9.42 -17.16
N GLU A 108 -9.39 8.54 -16.26
CA GLU A 108 -9.18 8.69 -14.84
C GLU A 108 -7.72 8.42 -14.46
N LEU A 109 -7.08 7.43 -15.08
CA LEU A 109 -5.67 7.15 -14.87
C LEU A 109 -4.80 8.33 -15.29
N GLU A 110 -5.00 8.84 -16.51
CA GLU A 110 -4.29 10.01 -17.04
C GLU A 110 -4.47 11.22 -16.11
N TYR A 111 -5.70 11.52 -15.71
CA TYR A 111 -6.01 12.60 -14.79
C TYR A 111 -5.29 12.49 -13.45
N VAL A 112 -5.32 11.29 -12.82
CA VAL A 112 -4.69 11.08 -11.51
C VAL A 112 -3.18 11.22 -11.61
N LEU A 113 -2.54 10.62 -12.62
CA LEU A 113 -1.09 10.67 -12.80
C LEU A 113 -0.61 12.10 -13.06
N ASP A 114 -1.34 12.86 -13.89
CA ASP A 114 -1.03 14.27 -14.17
C ASP A 114 -1.29 15.16 -12.96
N LYS A 115 -2.46 15.01 -12.32
CA LYS A 115 -2.89 15.85 -11.20
C LYS A 115 -1.87 15.91 -10.05
N VAL A 116 -1.28 14.78 -9.74
CA VAL A 116 -0.28 14.66 -8.66
C VAL A 116 1.14 14.56 -9.19
N GLN A 117 1.33 14.65 -10.51
CA GLN A 117 2.64 14.59 -11.18
C GLN A 117 3.43 13.35 -10.72
N CYS A 118 2.89 12.17 -10.94
CA CYS A 118 3.55 10.91 -10.60
C CYS A 118 4.90 10.78 -11.32
N SER A 119 5.96 10.46 -10.57
CA SER A 119 7.29 10.16 -11.09
C SER A 119 7.41 8.68 -11.49
N ALA A 120 6.64 7.80 -10.84
CA ALA A 120 6.60 6.39 -11.13
C ALA A 120 5.16 5.83 -11.03
N LEU A 121 4.91 4.74 -11.75
CA LEU A 121 3.68 3.96 -11.69
C LEU A 121 4.01 2.48 -11.50
N ILE A 122 3.53 1.88 -10.43
CA ILE A 122 3.54 0.43 -10.20
C ILE A 122 2.17 -0.10 -10.58
N LEU A 123 2.12 -1.18 -11.40
CA LEU A 123 0.84 -1.71 -11.86
C LEU A 123 0.84 -3.22 -12.03
N SER A 124 -0.32 -3.84 -11.79
CA SER A 124 -0.63 -5.19 -12.27
C SER A 124 -0.77 -5.20 -13.79
N PRO A 125 -0.51 -6.31 -14.48
CA PRO A 125 -0.73 -6.38 -15.92
C PRO A 125 -2.20 -6.25 -16.31
N SER A 126 -3.10 -6.76 -15.48
CA SER A 126 -4.55 -6.72 -15.71
C SER A 126 -5.31 -6.88 -14.39
N PHE A 127 -6.59 -6.53 -14.40
CA PHE A 127 -7.52 -6.87 -13.32
C PHE A 127 -8.93 -7.02 -13.88
N LYS A 128 -9.60 -8.16 -13.63
CA LYS A 128 -10.90 -8.52 -14.22
C LYS A 128 -10.85 -8.38 -15.75
N SER A 129 -11.71 -7.57 -16.33
CA SER A 129 -11.78 -7.30 -17.78
C SER A 129 -10.87 -6.18 -18.26
N SER A 130 -10.06 -5.58 -17.37
CA SER A 130 -9.18 -4.45 -17.71
C SER A 130 -7.78 -4.93 -18.03
N ASP A 131 -7.29 -4.66 -19.23
CA ASP A 131 -5.88 -4.78 -19.61
C ASP A 131 -5.18 -3.47 -19.25
N TYR A 132 -4.47 -3.46 -18.13
CA TYR A 132 -3.78 -2.26 -17.64
C TYR A 132 -2.58 -1.90 -18.50
N LEU A 133 -1.89 -2.88 -19.08
CA LEU A 133 -0.76 -2.64 -19.97
C LEU A 133 -1.21 -1.90 -21.22
N ALA A 134 -2.31 -2.34 -21.84
CA ALA A 134 -2.89 -1.67 -23.00
C ALA A 134 -3.34 -0.24 -22.66
N ILE A 135 -3.98 -0.05 -21.49
CA ILE A 135 -4.40 1.29 -21.05
C ILE A 135 -3.19 2.23 -20.85
N VAL A 136 -2.10 1.74 -20.22
CA VAL A 136 -0.88 2.55 -20.07
C VAL A 136 -0.25 2.89 -21.42
N GLN A 137 -0.22 1.95 -22.37
CA GLN A 137 0.25 2.22 -23.72
C GLN A 137 -0.59 3.27 -24.47
N ASP A 138 -1.89 3.32 -24.23
CA ASP A 138 -2.77 4.35 -24.77
C ASP A 138 -2.53 5.73 -24.14
N VAL A 139 -2.22 5.77 -22.86
CA VAL A 139 -1.92 7.02 -22.12
C VAL A 139 -0.54 7.55 -22.51
N VAL A 140 0.48 6.69 -22.55
CA VAL A 140 1.88 7.02 -22.84
C VAL A 140 2.45 6.10 -23.91
N PRO A 141 2.07 6.28 -25.19
CA PRO A 141 2.47 5.40 -26.29
C PRO A 141 3.99 5.34 -26.51
N GLU A 142 4.71 6.34 -26.04
CA GLU A 142 6.17 6.42 -26.09
C GLU A 142 6.84 5.27 -25.33
N ILE A 143 6.15 4.66 -24.36
CA ILE A 143 6.69 3.60 -23.50
C ILE A 143 7.15 2.37 -24.31
N ALA A 144 6.45 2.05 -25.40
CA ALA A 144 6.78 0.90 -26.25
C ALA A 144 8.18 1.00 -26.90
N ARG A 145 8.71 2.23 -27.04
CA ARG A 145 10.03 2.51 -27.65
C ARG A 145 11.06 3.00 -26.65
N SER A 146 10.64 3.23 -25.40
CA SER A 146 11.52 3.71 -24.34
C SER A 146 12.30 2.57 -23.71
N ARG A 147 13.48 2.87 -23.16
CA ARG A 147 14.11 1.99 -22.19
C ARG A 147 13.42 2.17 -20.84
N ALA A 148 13.38 1.11 -20.02
CA ALA A 148 12.90 1.21 -18.65
C ALA A 148 13.66 2.33 -17.91
N GLY A 149 12.91 3.22 -17.24
CA GLY A 149 13.45 4.38 -16.53
C GLY A 149 13.79 5.61 -17.39
N ALA A 150 13.59 5.55 -18.71
CA ALA A 150 13.87 6.64 -19.64
C ALA A 150 12.62 7.10 -20.41
N LEU A 151 11.44 6.91 -19.83
CA LEU A 151 10.18 7.37 -20.43
C LEU A 151 10.18 8.91 -20.51
N GLN A 152 9.83 9.41 -21.68
CA GLN A 152 9.62 10.84 -21.93
C GLN A 152 8.28 10.99 -22.65
N SER A 153 7.26 11.36 -21.90
CA SER A 153 5.91 11.56 -22.44
C SER A 153 5.54 13.06 -22.40
N PRO A 154 5.09 13.62 -23.52
CA PRO A 154 4.56 14.99 -23.52
C PRO A 154 3.32 15.17 -22.65
N ARG A 155 2.53 14.11 -22.45
CA ARG A 155 1.30 14.13 -21.66
C ARG A 155 1.58 14.04 -20.15
N LEU A 156 2.57 13.22 -19.78
CA LEU A 156 2.95 12.97 -18.39
C LEU A 156 4.46 13.18 -18.23
N PRO A 157 4.94 14.42 -18.30
CA PRO A 157 6.38 14.71 -18.36
C PRO A 157 7.14 14.32 -17.10
N GLN A 158 6.45 14.13 -15.97
CA GLN A 158 7.07 13.69 -14.72
C GLN A 158 7.17 12.16 -14.61
N LEU A 159 6.36 11.39 -15.37
CA LEU A 159 6.35 9.93 -15.32
C LEU A 159 7.58 9.37 -16.04
N ARG A 160 8.56 8.94 -15.27
CA ARG A 160 9.84 8.39 -15.77
C ARG A 160 9.89 6.87 -15.70
N HIS A 161 9.26 6.29 -14.69
CA HIS A 161 9.34 4.87 -14.41
C HIS A 161 7.96 4.22 -14.43
N VAL A 162 7.85 3.14 -15.15
CA VAL A 162 6.69 2.25 -15.09
C VAL A 162 7.19 0.88 -14.64
N ILE A 163 6.64 0.36 -13.56
CA ILE A 163 7.07 -0.87 -12.91
C ILE A 163 5.91 -1.84 -12.93
N ARG A 164 6.08 -2.93 -13.66
CA ARG A 164 5.05 -3.94 -13.80
C ARG A 164 5.21 -5.05 -12.77
N LEU A 165 4.10 -5.52 -12.20
CA LEU A 165 4.05 -6.71 -11.36
C LEU A 165 4.12 -7.99 -12.20
N GLY A 166 4.68 -9.05 -11.65
CA GLY A 166 4.83 -10.35 -12.29
C GLY A 166 6.08 -10.49 -13.16
N ALA A 167 6.40 -11.74 -13.54
CA ALA A 167 7.70 -12.12 -14.11
C ALA A 167 7.89 -11.77 -15.60
N ALA A 168 6.80 -11.55 -16.36
CA ALA A 168 6.94 -11.31 -17.80
C ALA A 168 7.55 -9.93 -18.10
N ALA A 169 8.47 -9.85 -19.04
CA ALA A 169 9.04 -8.59 -19.50
C ALA A 169 8.03 -7.80 -20.36
N THR A 170 8.01 -6.49 -20.21
CA THR A 170 7.23 -5.57 -21.03
C THR A 170 8.13 -4.43 -21.50
N PRO A 171 8.14 -4.09 -22.80
CA PRO A 171 8.98 -3.01 -23.31
C PRO A 171 8.77 -1.69 -22.54
N GLY A 172 9.85 -1.01 -22.19
CA GLY A 172 9.82 0.28 -21.48
C GLY A 172 9.49 0.21 -19.99
N MET A 173 9.22 -0.97 -19.45
CA MET A 173 8.86 -1.16 -18.05
C MET A 173 9.94 -1.93 -17.27
N HIS A 174 10.09 -1.59 -15.99
CA HIS A 174 10.81 -2.44 -15.05
C HIS A 174 9.93 -3.60 -14.59
N ASN A 175 10.53 -4.74 -14.24
CA ASN A 175 9.84 -5.74 -13.44
C ASN A 175 9.98 -5.39 -11.95
N PHE A 176 8.92 -5.60 -11.18
CA PHE A 176 8.88 -5.24 -9.76
C PHE A 176 10.00 -5.95 -8.96
N ASP A 177 10.17 -7.26 -9.16
CA ASP A 177 11.20 -8.02 -8.45
C ASP A 177 12.61 -7.56 -8.83
N ALA A 178 12.84 -7.19 -10.09
CA ALA A 178 14.12 -6.67 -10.55
C ALA A 178 14.53 -5.35 -9.87
N VAL A 179 13.57 -4.55 -9.39
CA VAL A 179 13.87 -3.33 -8.60
C VAL A 179 14.56 -3.67 -7.28
N MET A 180 14.29 -4.85 -6.73
CA MET A 180 14.89 -5.34 -5.47
C MET A 180 16.19 -6.11 -5.68
N GLU A 181 16.58 -6.41 -6.94
CA GLU A 181 17.79 -7.14 -7.25
C GLU A 181 19.04 -6.27 -7.20
N GLY A 182 20.19 -6.87 -6.90
CA GLY A 182 21.48 -6.18 -6.90
C GLY A 182 21.56 -4.99 -5.91
N ILE A 183 20.75 -5.00 -4.86
CA ILE A 183 20.83 -4.01 -3.77
C ILE A 183 22.02 -4.35 -2.88
N THR A 184 22.93 -3.39 -2.76
CA THR A 184 24.18 -3.49 -2.00
C THR A 184 24.04 -2.91 -0.59
N ASP A 185 25.04 -3.16 0.27
CA ASP A 185 25.09 -2.53 1.61
C ASP A 185 25.18 -0.99 1.51
N ALA A 186 25.82 -0.46 0.47
CA ALA A 186 25.86 0.98 0.23
C ALA A 186 24.47 1.55 -0.13
N ASP A 187 23.66 0.83 -0.91
CA ASP A 187 22.27 1.22 -1.20
C ASP A 187 21.42 1.22 0.08
N LEU A 188 21.63 0.24 0.97
CA LEU A 188 20.94 0.15 2.26
C LEU A 188 21.40 1.24 3.24
N ALA A 189 22.69 1.59 3.24
CA ALA A 189 23.21 2.71 4.03
C ALA A 189 22.62 4.03 3.55
N HIS A 190 22.56 4.27 2.24
CA HIS A 190 21.89 5.44 1.67
C HIS A 190 20.40 5.52 2.07
N LEU A 191 19.68 4.39 2.03
CA LEU A 191 18.30 4.35 2.53
C LEU A 191 18.21 4.73 4.01
N ALA A 192 19.14 4.26 4.85
CA ALA A 192 19.17 4.61 6.26
C ALA A 192 19.39 6.12 6.46
N ASP A 193 20.31 6.73 5.70
CA ASP A 193 20.56 8.17 5.73
C ASP A 193 19.31 8.95 5.32
N VAL A 194 18.65 8.57 4.22
CA VAL A 194 17.38 9.18 3.79
C VAL A 194 16.31 9.04 4.88
N SER A 195 16.11 7.82 5.41
CA SER A 195 15.09 7.56 6.42
C SER A 195 15.30 8.39 7.70
N ALA A 196 16.55 8.68 8.08
CA ALA A 196 16.88 9.49 9.24
C ALA A 196 16.51 10.97 9.09
N THR A 197 16.29 11.46 7.86
CA THR A 197 15.86 12.84 7.59
C THR A 197 14.35 13.03 7.63
N LEU A 198 13.57 11.94 7.53
CA LEU A 198 12.12 12.00 7.42
C LEU A 198 11.46 12.40 8.74
N GLN A 199 10.37 13.16 8.64
CA GLN A 199 9.59 13.62 9.78
C GLN A 199 8.21 12.95 9.79
N PHE A 200 7.62 12.79 10.96
CA PHE A 200 6.30 12.16 11.11
C PHE A 200 5.16 12.97 10.45
N ASP A 201 5.34 14.25 10.21
CA ASP A 201 4.40 15.14 9.53
C ASP A 201 4.68 15.28 8.02
N ASP A 202 5.68 14.59 7.48
CA ASP A 202 5.87 14.50 6.03
C ASP A 202 4.68 13.79 5.37
N ALA A 203 4.35 14.23 4.15
CA ALA A 203 3.34 13.56 3.32
C ALA A 203 3.80 12.16 2.91
N VAL A 204 2.93 11.16 3.07
CA VAL A 204 3.25 9.75 2.78
C VAL A 204 2.27 9.09 1.82
N ASN A 205 1.05 9.64 1.70
CA ASN A 205 0.02 9.05 0.87
C ASN A 205 -0.89 10.12 0.25
N ILE A 206 -1.35 9.86 -0.97
CA ILE A 206 -2.45 10.62 -1.60
C ILE A 206 -3.57 9.65 -1.89
N GLN A 207 -4.71 9.89 -1.25
CA GLN A 207 -5.94 9.11 -1.39
C GLN A 207 -6.93 9.87 -2.25
N PHE A 208 -7.28 9.32 -3.42
CA PHE A 208 -8.34 9.90 -4.24
C PHE A 208 -9.72 9.53 -3.71
N THR A 209 -10.55 10.54 -3.54
CA THR A 209 -11.96 10.38 -3.14
C THR A 209 -12.88 10.65 -4.31
N SER A 210 -14.04 9.96 -4.35
CA SER A 210 -15.12 10.29 -5.29
C SER A 210 -15.65 11.69 -4.95
N GLY A 211 -15.32 12.68 -5.78
CA GLY A 211 -15.85 14.04 -5.61
C GLY A 211 -17.36 14.06 -5.85
N THR A 212 -18.10 14.69 -4.97
CA THR A 212 -19.54 14.91 -5.14
C THR A 212 -19.86 15.94 -6.22
N THR A 213 -18.87 16.66 -6.72
CA THR A 213 -19.03 17.84 -7.60
C THR A 213 -18.12 17.84 -8.83
N GLY A 214 -17.59 16.69 -9.27
CA GLY A 214 -16.72 16.64 -10.46
C GLY A 214 -15.55 15.64 -10.31
N ALA A 215 -14.36 16.02 -10.80
CA ALA A 215 -13.18 15.18 -10.81
C ALA A 215 -12.76 14.73 -9.38
N PRO A 216 -12.17 13.54 -9.24
CA PRO A 216 -11.68 13.03 -7.95
C PRO A 216 -10.71 14.01 -7.27
N LYS A 217 -10.80 14.13 -5.95
CA LYS A 217 -9.92 14.98 -5.14
C LYS A 217 -8.86 14.11 -4.47
N GLY A 218 -7.59 14.49 -4.56
CA GLY A 218 -6.48 13.84 -3.88
C GLY A 218 -6.29 14.42 -2.48
N ALA A 219 -6.67 13.67 -1.46
CA ALA A 219 -6.38 14.02 -0.06
C ALA A 219 -4.96 13.58 0.28
N THR A 220 -4.10 14.53 0.65
CA THR A 220 -2.73 14.23 1.09
C THR A 220 -2.72 13.94 2.58
N LEU A 221 -2.10 12.82 2.96
CA LEU A 221 -2.03 12.30 4.31
C LEU A 221 -0.57 12.18 4.75
N THR A 222 -0.30 12.44 6.03
CA THR A 222 1.03 12.34 6.63
C THR A 222 1.22 11.00 7.34
N HIS A 223 2.46 10.64 7.66
CA HIS A 223 2.73 9.51 8.55
C HIS A 223 1.93 9.62 9.85
N HIS A 224 1.94 10.81 10.46
CA HIS A 224 1.24 11.07 11.72
C HIS A 224 -0.26 10.81 11.63
N ASN A 225 -0.92 11.27 10.55
CA ASN A 225 -2.35 11.06 10.38
C ASN A 225 -2.72 9.58 10.35
N ILE A 226 -2.08 8.81 9.43
CA ILE A 226 -2.53 7.45 9.16
C ILE A 226 -1.96 6.43 10.13
N LEU A 227 -0.74 6.64 10.66
CA LEU A 227 -0.16 5.74 11.66
C LEU A 227 -0.98 5.77 12.96
N ASN A 228 -1.29 6.97 13.46
CA ASN A 228 -2.12 7.11 14.65
C ASN A 228 -3.54 6.59 14.44
N ASN A 229 -4.14 6.82 13.25
CA ASN A 229 -5.45 6.26 12.95
C ASN A 229 -5.42 4.73 12.99
N GLY A 230 -4.40 4.10 12.36
CA GLY A 230 -4.19 2.66 12.44
C GLY A 230 -3.99 2.15 13.87
N PHE A 231 -3.19 2.85 14.67
CA PHE A 231 -2.95 2.50 16.07
C PHE A 231 -4.25 2.50 16.88
N PHE A 232 -5.01 3.59 16.86
CA PHE A 232 -6.24 3.68 17.66
C PHE A 232 -7.34 2.71 17.18
N ILE A 233 -7.38 2.35 15.91
CA ILE A 233 -8.26 1.29 15.43
C ILE A 233 -7.83 -0.07 15.99
N GLY A 234 -6.52 -0.37 15.98
CA GLY A 234 -5.99 -1.60 16.59
C GLY A 234 -6.27 -1.67 18.09
N GLU A 235 -6.12 -0.56 18.83
CA GLU A 235 -6.51 -0.44 20.24
C GLU A 235 -8.01 -0.72 20.44
N ALA A 236 -8.87 -0.12 19.62
CA ALA A 236 -10.33 -0.34 19.70
C ALA A 236 -10.71 -1.79 19.40
N MET A 237 -10.00 -2.45 18.49
CA MET A 237 -10.15 -3.88 18.18
C MET A 237 -9.45 -4.78 19.21
N ARG A 238 -8.62 -4.22 20.09
CA ARG A 238 -7.77 -4.94 21.06
C ARG A 238 -6.82 -5.92 20.38
N LEU A 239 -6.25 -5.52 19.26
CA LEU A 239 -5.25 -6.34 18.55
C LEU A 239 -4.00 -6.53 19.41
N THR A 240 -3.40 -7.70 19.24
CA THR A 240 -2.11 -8.09 19.84
C THR A 240 -1.26 -8.81 18.78
N GLU A 241 -0.02 -9.10 19.12
CA GLU A 241 0.90 -9.86 18.26
C GLU A 241 0.44 -11.30 17.97
N ARG A 242 -0.61 -11.77 18.64
CA ARG A 242 -1.19 -13.11 18.45
C ARG A 242 -2.32 -13.12 17.44
N ASP A 243 -2.81 -11.94 17.07
CA ASP A 243 -3.98 -11.81 16.22
C ASP A 243 -3.63 -11.94 14.74
N ARG A 244 -4.60 -12.42 13.99
CA ARG A 244 -4.57 -12.57 12.54
C ARG A 244 -5.82 -11.92 11.96
N LEU A 245 -5.66 -10.77 11.30
CA LEU A 245 -6.78 -10.02 10.74
C LEU A 245 -6.97 -10.38 9.28
N CYS A 246 -8.12 -10.98 8.94
CA CYS A 246 -8.52 -11.21 7.56
C CYS A 246 -9.01 -9.90 6.93
N ILE A 247 -8.40 -9.49 5.81
CA ILE A 247 -8.61 -8.20 5.14
C ILE A 247 -9.07 -8.43 3.69
N PRO A 248 -10.35 -8.75 3.45
CA PRO A 248 -10.88 -8.89 2.09
C PRO A 248 -11.24 -7.53 1.45
N VAL A 249 -11.17 -6.44 2.21
CA VAL A 249 -11.46 -5.09 1.75
C VAL A 249 -10.30 -4.56 0.89
N PRO A 250 -10.59 -3.62 -0.06
CA PRO A 250 -9.58 -3.19 -1.01
C PRO A 250 -8.48 -2.34 -0.36
N LEU A 251 -7.23 -2.64 -0.72
CA LEU A 251 -6.04 -1.92 -0.27
C LEU A 251 -5.94 -0.50 -0.82
N TYR A 252 -6.48 -0.23 -2.01
CA TYR A 252 -6.47 1.13 -2.56
C TYR A 252 -7.32 2.12 -1.76
N HIS A 253 -8.15 1.63 -0.85
CA HIS A 253 -8.97 2.42 0.07
C HIS A 253 -8.36 2.42 1.48
N CYS A 254 -8.55 3.51 2.23
CA CYS A 254 -8.06 3.63 3.61
C CYS A 254 -8.53 2.50 4.54
N PHE A 255 -9.67 1.86 4.26
CA PHE A 255 -10.13 0.71 5.03
C PHE A 255 -9.13 -0.45 4.99
N GLY A 256 -8.60 -0.79 3.82
CA GLY A 256 -7.57 -1.84 3.70
C GLY A 256 -6.21 -1.37 4.22
N MET A 257 -5.71 -0.24 3.71
CA MET A 257 -4.32 0.17 3.97
C MET A 257 -4.09 0.77 5.37
N VAL A 258 -5.08 1.45 5.96
CA VAL A 258 -4.93 2.07 7.30
C VAL A 258 -5.54 1.17 8.36
N LEU A 259 -6.87 0.90 8.26
CA LEU A 259 -7.58 0.12 9.26
C LEU A 259 -7.18 -1.37 9.24
N GLY A 260 -6.72 -1.88 8.09
CA GLY A 260 -6.14 -3.21 7.95
C GLY A 260 -4.64 -3.20 8.26
N ASN A 261 -3.82 -2.73 7.31
CA ASN A 261 -2.37 -2.88 7.38
C ASN A 261 -1.74 -2.16 8.57
N LEU A 262 -2.03 -0.87 8.76
CA LEU A 262 -1.40 -0.12 9.84
C LEU A 262 -1.92 -0.55 11.21
N ALA A 263 -3.20 -0.91 11.35
CA ALA A 263 -3.72 -1.46 12.60
C ALA A 263 -3.02 -2.77 12.98
N CYS A 264 -2.76 -3.67 12.02
CA CYS A 264 -2.00 -4.89 12.27
C CYS A 264 -0.55 -4.57 12.64
N VAL A 265 0.14 -3.77 11.84
CA VAL A 265 1.55 -3.47 12.06
C VAL A 265 1.77 -2.76 13.39
N THR A 266 0.90 -1.83 13.78
CA THR A 266 1.05 -1.11 15.06
C THR A 266 0.94 -2.02 16.29
N HIS A 267 0.38 -3.21 16.15
CA HIS A 267 0.17 -4.18 17.23
C HIS A 267 0.96 -5.49 17.07
N GLY A 268 1.78 -5.59 16.01
CA GLY A 268 2.50 -6.83 15.70
C GLY A 268 1.61 -7.98 15.21
N ALA A 269 0.35 -7.70 14.84
CA ALA A 269 -0.60 -8.67 14.33
C ALA A 269 -0.35 -9.02 12.86
N ALA A 270 -0.84 -10.18 12.40
CA ALA A 270 -0.68 -10.62 11.02
C ALA A 270 -1.76 -10.03 10.11
N MET A 271 -1.34 -9.49 8.97
CA MET A 271 -2.21 -9.11 7.85
C MET A 271 -2.49 -10.33 6.99
N VAL A 272 -3.76 -10.71 6.81
CA VAL A 272 -4.16 -11.90 6.04
C VAL A 272 -5.09 -11.49 4.89
N PHE A 273 -4.67 -11.76 3.66
CA PHE A 273 -5.43 -11.44 2.44
C PHE A 273 -5.93 -12.72 1.76
N PRO A 274 -7.27 -12.93 1.68
CA PRO A 274 -7.83 -14.14 1.10
C PRO A 274 -7.75 -14.19 -0.42
N GLY A 275 -7.76 -13.04 -1.10
CA GLY A 275 -7.78 -12.95 -2.55
C GLY A 275 -7.47 -11.55 -3.07
N GLU A 276 -7.44 -11.42 -4.39
CA GLU A 276 -7.28 -10.14 -5.11
C GLU A 276 -8.39 -9.13 -4.81
N GLY A 277 -9.55 -9.61 -4.40
CA GLY A 277 -10.72 -8.87 -3.99
C GLY A 277 -11.63 -9.75 -3.14
N PHE A 278 -12.80 -9.23 -2.79
CA PHE A 278 -13.74 -9.99 -1.98
C PHE A 278 -14.37 -11.16 -2.76
N ASP A 279 -14.23 -12.34 -2.21
CA ASP A 279 -14.95 -13.56 -2.54
C ASP A 279 -15.34 -14.26 -1.23
N PRO A 280 -16.64 -14.55 -0.97
CA PRO A 280 -17.07 -15.09 0.32
C PRO A 280 -16.49 -16.48 0.63
N LYS A 281 -16.32 -17.34 -0.40
CA LYS A 281 -15.72 -18.65 -0.23
C LYS A 281 -14.26 -18.55 0.14
N ALA A 282 -13.48 -17.76 -0.58
CA ALA A 282 -12.07 -17.53 -0.27
C ALA A 282 -11.87 -16.95 1.13
N VAL A 283 -12.80 -16.09 1.60
CA VAL A 283 -12.78 -15.57 2.97
C VAL A 283 -13.00 -16.69 3.99
N LEU A 284 -14.02 -17.53 3.82
CA LEU A 284 -14.31 -18.66 4.72
C LEU A 284 -13.14 -19.63 4.81
N GLU A 285 -12.61 -20.05 3.66
CA GLU A 285 -11.47 -20.97 3.59
C GLU A 285 -10.23 -20.37 4.27
N THR A 286 -9.94 -19.07 4.02
CA THR A 286 -8.78 -18.40 4.61
C THR A 286 -8.93 -18.20 6.11
N VAL A 287 -10.10 -17.78 6.60
CA VAL A 287 -10.37 -17.61 8.02
C VAL A 287 -10.15 -18.93 8.76
N GLN A 288 -10.63 -20.04 8.20
CA GLN A 288 -10.45 -21.38 8.79
C GLN A 288 -8.98 -21.83 8.73
N ALA A 289 -8.36 -21.77 7.55
CA ALA A 289 -6.99 -22.26 7.34
C ALA A 289 -5.96 -21.47 8.15
N GLU A 290 -6.09 -20.16 8.19
CA GLU A 290 -5.16 -19.26 8.90
C GLU A 290 -5.56 -19.01 10.35
N ARG A 291 -6.72 -19.53 10.80
CA ARG A 291 -7.26 -19.29 12.15
C ARG A 291 -7.33 -17.80 12.47
N CYS A 292 -7.91 -17.03 11.55
CA CYS A 292 -8.04 -15.59 11.72
C CYS A 292 -8.88 -15.27 12.97
N THR A 293 -8.42 -14.32 13.77
CA THR A 293 -9.07 -13.88 15.01
C THR A 293 -9.95 -12.64 14.79
N GLY A 294 -9.77 -11.96 13.67
CA GLY A 294 -10.55 -10.79 13.25
C GLY A 294 -10.84 -10.82 11.74
N LEU A 295 -11.91 -10.16 11.36
CA LEU A 295 -12.34 -10.05 9.96
C LEU A 295 -12.85 -8.64 9.68
N HIS A 296 -12.27 -7.98 8.69
CA HIS A 296 -12.79 -6.73 8.13
C HIS A 296 -13.83 -7.01 7.05
N GLY A 297 -14.85 -6.14 6.99
CA GLY A 297 -15.85 -6.22 5.93
C GLY A 297 -16.85 -5.08 6.00
N VAL A 298 -17.52 -4.82 4.89
CA VAL A 298 -18.73 -3.97 4.85
C VAL A 298 -19.97 -4.85 5.03
N PRO A 299 -21.13 -4.31 5.43
CA PRO A 299 -22.31 -5.12 5.74
C PRO A 299 -22.70 -6.12 4.64
N THR A 300 -22.59 -5.74 3.36
CA THR A 300 -22.89 -6.62 2.22
C THR A 300 -21.93 -7.81 2.13
N MET A 301 -20.66 -7.65 2.53
CA MET A 301 -19.70 -8.76 2.58
C MET A 301 -20.08 -9.76 3.66
N PHE A 302 -20.44 -9.29 4.86
CA PHE A 302 -20.89 -10.17 5.96
C PHE A 302 -22.17 -10.93 5.56
N ILE A 303 -23.13 -10.26 4.93
CA ILE A 303 -24.34 -10.94 4.43
C ILE A 303 -23.95 -12.06 3.45
N ALA A 304 -23.07 -11.77 2.48
CA ALA A 304 -22.64 -12.77 1.49
C ALA A 304 -21.92 -13.96 2.12
N ILE A 305 -21.11 -13.73 3.17
CA ILE A 305 -20.45 -14.80 3.92
C ILE A 305 -21.47 -15.64 4.67
N LEU A 306 -22.41 -15.01 5.40
CA LEU A 306 -23.39 -15.72 6.24
C LEU A 306 -24.41 -16.55 5.44
N VAL A 307 -24.71 -16.20 4.19
CA VAL A 307 -25.61 -16.97 3.32
C VAL A 307 -24.87 -17.95 2.42
N HIS A 308 -23.54 -18.02 2.51
CA HIS A 308 -22.75 -18.93 1.67
C HIS A 308 -23.01 -20.39 2.09
N PRO A 309 -23.17 -21.34 1.14
CA PRO A 309 -23.43 -22.74 1.49
C PRO A 309 -22.35 -23.41 2.36
N ASP A 310 -21.13 -22.91 2.28
CA ASP A 310 -19.98 -23.45 3.04
C ASP A 310 -19.77 -22.75 4.39
N PHE A 311 -20.70 -21.87 4.83
CA PHE A 311 -20.64 -21.19 6.13
C PHE A 311 -20.89 -22.13 7.31
#